data_943ce0ad9fd4d28a89ebe15170abdf80
#
_entry.id   943ce0ad9fd4d28a89ebe15170abdf80
#
_cell.length_a   1.000
_cell.length_b   1.000
_cell.length_c   1.000
_cell.angle_alpha   90.00
_cell.angle_beta   90.00
_cell.angle_gamma   90.00
#
_symmetry.space_group_name_H-M   'P 1'
#
loop_
_entity.id
_entity.type
_entity.pdbx_description
1 polymer ?
#
loop_
_entity_poly.entity_id
_entity_poly.type
_entity_poly.pdbx_seq_one_letter_code
_entity_poly.pdbx_strand_id
1 'polypeptide(L)'
;MTNNKKWQAAIAIIVALAIIVIDQIIKIEVKTSMTLHESIRITDWFYILYIENNGMAWGMSIMPKIMLSLFRFVAIFVIGWYIARQILRGARMIYIVLLSMLLAGAAGNLIDCMFYGLVFSNASPEWVSYFVPFGTGYAPFLEGRVVDMFYFPLIVSQYPDWFPFWGGEQF
;
A
#
# COMPACT_ATOMS: atom_id res chain seq x y z
N MET A 1 -9.86 -23.40 22.11
CA MET A 1 -8.54 -22.77 21.87
C MET A 1 -7.80 -22.67 23.20
N THR A 2 -6.55 -23.13 23.27
CA THR A 2 -5.68 -22.92 24.43
C THR A 2 -5.42 -21.42 24.64
N ASN A 3 -5.08 -21.00 25.86
CA ASN A 3 -4.82 -19.60 26.19
C ASN A 3 -3.75 -18.97 25.26
N ASN A 4 -2.71 -19.71 24.92
CA ASN A 4 -1.65 -19.29 24.00
C ASN A 4 -2.18 -18.95 22.59
N LYS A 5 -3.11 -19.73 22.03
CA LYS A 5 -3.70 -19.46 20.71
C LYS A 5 -4.59 -18.20 20.70
N LYS A 6 -5.25 -17.91 21.82
CA LYS A 6 -6.02 -16.66 21.98
C LYS A 6 -5.09 -15.45 21.99
N TRP A 7 -3.96 -15.53 22.68
CA TRP A 7 -2.94 -14.49 22.71
C TRP A 7 -2.30 -14.28 21.34
N GLN A 8 -2.00 -15.35 20.61
CA GLN A 8 -1.50 -15.23 19.23
C GLN A 8 -2.50 -14.51 18.31
N ALA A 9 -3.78 -14.85 18.39
CA ALA A 9 -4.82 -14.18 17.63
C ALA A 9 -4.96 -12.70 18.00
N ALA A 10 -4.95 -12.38 19.31
CA ALA A 10 -5.02 -11.00 19.77
C ALA A 10 -3.82 -10.18 19.27
N ILE A 11 -2.60 -10.69 19.39
CA ILE A 11 -1.40 -10.02 18.90
C ILE A 11 -1.45 -9.82 17.39
N ALA A 12 -1.88 -10.83 16.63
CA ALA A 12 -2.03 -10.71 15.17
C ALA A 12 -2.96 -9.56 14.78
N ILE A 13 -4.11 -9.46 15.46
CA ILE A 13 -5.09 -8.38 15.21
C ILE A 13 -4.51 -7.03 15.62
N ILE A 14 -3.90 -6.92 16.80
CA ILE A 14 -3.33 -5.66 17.28
C ILE A 14 -2.23 -5.16 16.35
N VAL A 15 -1.31 -6.05 15.94
CA VAL A 15 -0.24 -5.70 15.00
C VAL A 15 -0.81 -5.24 13.67
N ALA A 16 -1.76 -5.98 13.10
CA ALA A 16 -2.38 -5.61 11.84
C ALA A 16 -3.08 -4.25 11.92
N LEU A 17 -3.90 -4.02 12.95
CA LEU A 17 -4.60 -2.75 13.14
C LEU A 17 -3.65 -1.58 13.39
N ALA A 18 -2.63 -1.77 14.22
CA ALA A 18 -1.65 -0.72 14.49
C ALA A 18 -0.92 -0.29 13.20
N ILE A 19 -0.48 -1.25 12.38
CA ILE A 19 0.19 -0.95 11.10
C ILE A 19 -0.76 -0.27 10.13
N ILE A 20 -2.00 -0.74 9.99
CA ILE A 20 -3.00 -0.09 9.12
C ILE A 20 -3.23 1.37 9.55
N VAL A 21 -3.40 1.63 10.85
CA VAL A 21 -3.62 2.98 11.36
C VAL A 21 -2.41 3.88 11.07
N ILE A 22 -1.20 3.41 11.33
CA ILE A 22 0.04 4.16 11.05
C ILE A 22 0.18 4.41 9.55
N ASP A 23 -0.02 3.39 8.71
CA ASP A 23 0.03 3.50 7.25
C ASP A 23 -0.94 4.56 6.74
N GLN A 24 -2.19 4.53 7.19
CA GLN A 24 -3.21 5.49 6.75
C GLN A 24 -2.93 6.92 7.24
N ILE A 25 -2.43 7.10 8.46
CA ILE A 25 -2.03 8.42 8.95
C ILE A 25 -0.92 9.00 8.07
N ILE A 26 0.13 8.23 7.79
CA ILE A 26 1.25 8.71 6.97
C ILE A 26 0.80 8.98 5.54
N LYS A 27 -0.01 8.10 4.94
CA LYS A 27 -0.52 8.27 3.57
C LYS A 27 -1.41 9.51 3.43
N ILE A 28 -2.29 9.76 4.40
CA ILE A 28 -3.13 10.96 4.42
C ILE A 28 -2.26 12.21 4.54
N GLU A 29 -1.29 12.20 5.45
CA GLU A 29 -0.35 13.32 5.63
C GLU A 29 0.43 13.59 4.34
N VAL A 30 1.05 12.59 3.73
CA VAL A 30 1.76 12.74 2.46
C VAL A 30 0.86 13.29 1.37
N LYS A 31 -0.36 12.74 1.23
CA LYS A 31 -1.31 13.15 0.20
C LYS A 31 -1.82 14.59 0.37
N THR A 32 -1.91 15.07 1.60
CA THR A 32 -2.46 16.40 1.92
C THR A 32 -1.41 17.46 2.25
N SER A 33 -0.12 17.11 2.23
CA SER A 33 0.99 18.04 2.47
C SER A 33 2.01 18.10 1.35
N MET A 34 2.04 17.12 0.44
CA MET A 34 2.99 17.05 -0.68
C MET A 34 2.28 17.13 -2.02
N THR A 35 2.93 17.72 -3.01
CA THR A 35 2.52 17.66 -4.42
C THR A 35 2.94 16.33 -5.06
N LEU A 36 2.23 15.90 -6.10
CA LEU A 36 2.55 14.64 -6.77
C LEU A 36 3.97 14.67 -7.35
N HIS A 37 4.75 13.63 -7.08
CA HIS A 37 6.19 13.48 -7.40
C HIS A 37 7.13 14.34 -6.57
N GLU A 38 6.65 15.08 -5.59
CA GLU A 38 7.51 15.76 -4.64
C GLU A 38 8.28 14.73 -3.79
N SER A 39 9.54 15.04 -3.48
CA SER A 39 10.39 14.17 -2.68
C SER A 39 11.07 14.93 -1.54
N ILE A 40 11.06 14.33 -0.35
CA ILE A 40 11.76 14.82 0.84
C ILE A 40 12.88 13.84 1.16
N ARG A 41 14.14 14.32 1.13
CA ARG A 41 15.30 13.52 1.49
C ARG A 41 15.36 13.38 3.01
N ILE A 42 15.35 12.15 3.49
CA ILE A 42 15.54 11.83 4.91
C ILE A 42 17.01 11.44 5.18
N THR A 43 17.58 10.58 4.33
CA THR A 43 18.99 10.20 4.33
C THR A 43 19.47 10.06 2.87
N ASP A 44 20.74 9.69 2.66
CA ASP A 44 21.30 9.48 1.32
C ASP A 44 20.67 8.28 0.59
N TRP A 45 20.11 7.37 1.33
CA TRP A 45 19.53 6.10 0.82
C TRP A 45 18.03 5.96 1.09
N PHE A 46 17.37 6.97 1.69
CA PHE A 46 15.95 6.94 2.00
C PHE A 46 15.31 8.31 1.77
N TYR A 47 14.24 8.30 0.96
CA TYR A 47 13.42 9.47 0.62
C TYR A 47 11.96 9.16 0.90
N ILE A 48 11.19 10.19 1.25
CA ILE A 48 9.73 10.17 1.11
C ILE A 48 9.43 10.78 -0.25
N LEU A 49 8.89 9.98 -1.17
CA LEU A 49 8.55 10.36 -2.54
C LEU A 49 7.05 10.10 -2.76
N TYR A 50 6.27 11.14 -2.93
CA TYR A 50 4.84 10.96 -3.17
C TYR A 50 4.55 10.49 -4.59
N ILE A 51 4.08 9.25 -4.70
CA ILE A 51 3.63 8.65 -5.96
C ILE A 51 2.23 8.06 -5.77
N GLU A 52 1.37 8.22 -6.78
CA GLU A 52 0.11 7.52 -6.87
C GLU A 52 0.18 6.36 -7.86
N ASN A 53 -0.10 5.16 -7.35
CA ASN A 53 -0.02 3.92 -8.11
C ASN A 53 -1.44 3.38 -8.40
N ASN A 54 -1.69 3.07 -9.65
CA ASN A 54 -2.92 2.38 -10.06
C ASN A 54 -3.00 0.93 -9.56
N GLY A 55 -1.98 0.48 -8.83
CA GLY A 55 -1.96 -0.83 -8.18
C GLY A 55 -1.24 -1.92 -8.97
N MET A 56 -0.53 -1.55 -10.01
CA MET A 56 0.31 -2.45 -10.79
C MET A 56 1.78 -2.03 -10.69
N ALA A 57 2.68 -3.01 -10.64
CA ALA A 57 4.10 -2.75 -10.70
C ALA A 57 4.47 -2.11 -12.05
N TRP A 58 5.38 -1.15 -12.03
CA TRP A 58 5.99 -0.56 -13.24
C TRP A 58 5.04 0.18 -14.19
N GLY A 59 3.89 0.69 -13.71
CA GLY A 59 2.97 1.49 -14.51
C GLY A 59 2.22 0.73 -15.62
N MET A 60 2.33 -0.61 -15.67
CA MET A 60 1.61 -1.42 -16.66
C MET A 60 0.10 -1.40 -16.38
N SER A 61 -0.72 -1.12 -17.39
CA SER A 61 -2.19 -1.13 -17.29
C SER A 61 -2.78 -2.35 -18.04
N ILE A 62 -2.38 -3.55 -17.60
CA ILE A 62 -2.82 -4.81 -18.24
C ILE A 62 -4.25 -5.19 -17.85
N MET A 63 -4.70 -4.78 -16.66
CA MET A 63 -6.03 -5.15 -16.14
C MET A 63 -6.80 -3.92 -15.65
N PRO A 64 -8.15 -3.93 -15.75
CA PRO A 64 -8.98 -2.91 -15.13
C PRO A 64 -8.68 -2.78 -13.62
N LYS A 65 -8.64 -1.57 -13.10
CA LYS A 65 -8.29 -1.28 -11.71
C LYS A 65 -9.19 -1.99 -10.71
N ILE A 66 -10.47 -2.08 -11.02
CA ILE A 66 -11.44 -2.79 -10.18
C ILE A 66 -11.07 -4.26 -9.99
N MET A 67 -10.52 -4.93 -11.02
CA MET A 67 -10.07 -6.32 -10.90
C MET A 67 -8.90 -6.45 -9.92
N LEU A 68 -7.95 -5.52 -9.94
CA LEU A 68 -6.84 -5.49 -8.98
C LEU A 68 -7.33 -5.29 -7.55
N SER A 69 -8.32 -4.42 -7.36
CA SER A 69 -8.93 -4.22 -6.05
C SER A 69 -9.66 -5.47 -5.56
N LEU A 70 -10.37 -6.16 -6.44
CA LEU A 70 -11.00 -7.46 -6.12
C LEU A 70 -9.96 -8.54 -5.80
N PHE A 71 -8.85 -8.59 -6.54
CA PHE A 71 -7.73 -9.48 -6.22
C PHE A 71 -7.17 -9.24 -4.82
N ARG A 72 -7.05 -7.97 -4.40
CA ARG A 72 -6.63 -7.62 -3.04
C ARG A 72 -7.59 -8.13 -1.98
N PHE A 73 -8.91 -8.03 -2.20
CA PHE A 73 -9.89 -8.63 -1.30
C PHE A 73 -9.67 -10.13 -1.14
N VAL A 74 -9.51 -10.85 -2.23
CA VAL A 74 -9.25 -12.29 -2.20
C VAL A 74 -7.94 -12.59 -1.47
N ALA A 75 -6.87 -11.85 -1.77
CA ALA A 75 -5.56 -12.02 -1.12
C ALA A 75 -5.65 -11.80 0.40
N ILE A 76 -6.33 -10.74 0.85
CA ILE A 76 -6.53 -10.43 2.27
C ILE A 76 -7.29 -11.56 2.96
N PHE A 77 -8.37 -12.05 2.34
CA PHE A 77 -9.13 -13.18 2.88
C PHE A 77 -8.27 -14.44 3.00
N VAL A 78 -7.52 -14.79 1.96
CA VAL A 78 -6.64 -15.96 1.94
C VAL A 78 -5.52 -15.85 2.98
N ILE A 79 -4.89 -14.68 3.10
CA ILE A 79 -3.84 -14.45 4.12
C ILE A 79 -4.43 -14.52 5.52
N GLY A 80 -5.58 -13.91 5.76
CA GLY A 80 -6.27 -13.96 7.06
C GLY A 80 -6.66 -15.38 7.46
N TRP A 81 -7.23 -16.14 6.52
CA TRP A 81 -7.52 -17.55 6.72
C TRP A 81 -6.25 -18.36 7.01
N TYR A 82 -5.18 -18.10 6.28
CA TYR A 82 -3.91 -18.78 6.48
C TYR A 82 -3.31 -18.48 7.85
N ILE A 83 -3.36 -17.22 8.31
CA ILE A 83 -2.94 -16.82 9.67
C ILE A 83 -3.73 -17.61 10.72
N ALA A 84 -5.06 -17.65 10.60
CA ALA A 84 -5.91 -18.39 11.53
C ALA A 84 -5.52 -19.88 11.57
N ARG A 85 -5.26 -20.47 10.40
CA ARG A 85 -4.82 -21.86 10.29
C ARG A 85 -3.46 -22.11 10.93
N GLN A 86 -2.50 -21.18 10.78
CA GLN A 86 -1.18 -21.29 11.41
C GLN A 86 -1.26 -21.15 12.94
N ILE A 87 -2.10 -20.29 13.47
CA ILE A 87 -2.37 -20.19 14.92
C ILE A 87 -2.93 -21.52 15.45
N LEU A 88 -3.88 -22.13 14.72
CA LEU A 88 -4.45 -23.43 15.12
C LEU A 88 -3.41 -24.56 15.10
N ARG A 89 -2.41 -24.49 14.20
CA ARG A 89 -1.30 -25.44 14.11
C ARG A 89 -0.20 -25.20 15.15
N GLY A 90 -0.24 -24.09 15.89
CA GLY A 90 0.77 -23.76 16.90
C GLY A 90 2.06 -23.20 16.31
N ALA A 91 1.98 -22.47 15.21
CA ALA A 91 3.12 -21.81 14.59
C ALA A 91 3.82 -20.83 15.57
N ARG A 92 5.08 -20.50 15.31
CA ARG A 92 5.87 -19.56 16.11
C ARG A 92 5.27 -18.15 16.06
N MET A 93 5.30 -17.42 17.18
CA MET A 93 4.75 -16.06 17.28
C MET A 93 5.32 -15.12 16.21
N ILE A 94 6.64 -15.14 16.01
CA ILE A 94 7.29 -14.29 15.01
C ILE A 94 6.72 -14.50 13.60
N TYR A 95 6.42 -15.74 13.24
CA TYR A 95 5.82 -16.05 11.95
C TYR A 95 4.40 -15.46 11.82
N ILE A 96 3.60 -15.54 12.88
CA ILE A 96 2.25 -14.92 12.92
C ILE A 96 2.36 -13.40 12.79
N VAL A 97 3.31 -12.76 13.49
CA VAL A 97 3.55 -11.32 13.41
C VAL A 97 3.92 -10.91 11.98
N LEU A 98 4.86 -11.60 11.32
CA LEU A 98 5.27 -11.28 9.94
C LEU A 98 4.10 -11.43 8.95
N LEU A 99 3.28 -12.48 9.10
CA LEU A 99 2.08 -12.63 8.27
C LEU A 99 1.04 -11.53 8.54
N SER A 100 0.92 -11.08 9.79
CA SER A 100 0.02 -9.98 10.14
C SER A 100 0.49 -8.63 9.56
N MET A 101 1.81 -8.40 9.48
CA MET A 101 2.38 -7.24 8.78
C MET A 101 2.07 -7.28 7.29
N LEU A 102 2.23 -8.45 6.66
CA LEU A 102 1.88 -8.63 5.25
C LEU A 102 0.39 -8.37 4.99
N LEU A 103 -0.48 -8.91 5.86
CA LEU A 103 -1.92 -8.66 5.80
C LEU A 103 -2.25 -7.18 5.92
N ALA A 104 -1.59 -6.48 6.86
CA ALA A 104 -1.80 -5.06 7.10
C ALA A 104 -1.43 -4.21 5.88
N GLY A 105 -0.28 -4.47 5.25
CA GLY A 105 0.13 -3.78 4.03
C GLY A 105 -0.84 -3.97 2.87
N ALA A 106 -1.33 -5.20 2.67
CA ALA A 106 -2.35 -5.47 1.65
C ALA A 106 -3.68 -4.76 1.98
N ALA A 107 -4.09 -4.74 3.26
CA ALA A 107 -5.32 -4.08 3.71
C ALA A 107 -5.23 -2.56 3.60
N GLY A 108 -4.10 -1.93 3.96
CA GLY A 108 -3.87 -0.51 3.79
C GLY A 108 -4.04 -0.07 2.33
N ASN A 109 -3.41 -0.77 1.40
CA ASN A 109 -3.56 -0.50 -0.03
C ASN A 109 -4.99 -0.72 -0.54
N LEU A 110 -5.73 -1.66 0.04
CA LEU A 110 -7.14 -1.85 -0.29
C LEU A 110 -7.99 -0.68 0.20
N ILE A 111 -7.73 -0.15 1.40
CA ILE A 111 -8.41 1.05 1.94
C ILE A 111 -8.23 2.23 0.99
N ASP A 112 -7.01 2.47 0.48
CA ASP A 112 -6.75 3.51 -0.51
C ASP A 112 -7.64 3.33 -1.75
N CYS A 113 -7.69 2.10 -2.31
CA CYS A 113 -8.51 1.80 -3.47
C CYS A 113 -10.01 2.01 -3.21
N MET A 114 -10.49 1.66 -2.01
CA MET A 114 -11.90 1.78 -1.65
C MET A 114 -12.36 3.22 -1.46
N PHE A 115 -11.53 4.05 -0.81
CA PHE A 115 -12.00 5.31 -0.26
C PHE A 115 -11.31 6.55 -0.81
N TYR A 116 -10.03 6.49 -1.21
CA TYR A 116 -9.30 7.70 -1.58
C TYR A 116 -9.88 8.40 -2.81
N GLY A 117 -10.40 7.60 -3.78
CA GLY A 117 -11.13 8.14 -4.91
C GLY A 117 -12.38 8.93 -4.54
N LEU A 118 -13.03 8.57 -3.42
CA LEU A 118 -14.29 9.16 -2.98
C LEU A 118 -14.11 10.43 -2.14
N VAL A 119 -12.98 10.55 -1.42
CA VAL A 119 -12.81 11.58 -0.38
C VAL A 119 -11.73 12.61 -0.67
N PHE A 120 -10.90 12.40 -1.71
CA PHE A 120 -9.82 13.33 -2.06
C PHE A 120 -10.02 13.94 -3.45
N SER A 121 -9.50 15.16 -3.63
CA SER A 121 -9.30 15.78 -4.95
C SER A 121 -8.21 15.02 -5.72
N ASN A 122 -8.13 15.22 -7.04
CA ASN A 122 -7.07 14.66 -7.84
C ASN A 122 -5.70 15.25 -7.42
N ALA A 123 -4.68 14.40 -7.28
CA ALA A 123 -3.32 14.86 -7.03
C ALA A 123 -2.70 15.45 -8.31
N SER A 124 -1.82 16.44 -8.14
CA SER A 124 -1.13 17.13 -9.23
C SER A 124 0.29 17.49 -8.80
N PRO A 125 1.25 17.63 -9.74
CA PRO A 125 2.55 18.23 -9.46
C PRO A 125 2.47 19.73 -9.11
N GLU A 126 1.34 20.39 -9.40
CA GLU A 126 1.17 21.83 -9.24
C GLU A 126 0.45 22.24 -7.95
N TRP A 127 -0.35 21.33 -7.39
CA TRP A 127 -1.11 21.59 -6.17
C TRP A 127 -1.26 20.36 -5.30
N VAL A 128 -1.38 20.58 -4.00
CA VAL A 128 -1.59 19.55 -2.98
C VAL A 128 -3.04 19.07 -3.03
N SER A 129 -3.26 17.77 -2.86
CA SER A 129 -4.60 17.18 -2.77
C SER A 129 -5.28 17.59 -1.45
N TYR A 130 -6.59 17.68 -1.44
CA TYR A 130 -7.40 18.04 -0.28
C TYR A 130 -8.66 17.19 -0.16
N PHE A 131 -9.25 17.19 1.02
CA PHE A 131 -10.51 16.47 1.26
C PHE A 131 -11.68 17.14 0.53
N VAL A 132 -12.52 16.32 -0.08
CA VAL A 132 -13.77 16.74 -0.73
C VAL A 132 -14.97 16.03 -0.07
N PRO A 133 -16.20 16.52 -0.27
CA PRO A 133 -17.40 15.81 0.19
C PRO A 133 -17.42 14.36 -0.32
N PHE A 134 -17.86 13.43 0.52
CA PHE A 134 -17.87 12.01 0.19
C PHE A 134 -18.63 11.74 -1.13
N GLY A 135 -17.99 11.02 -2.05
CA GLY A 135 -18.54 10.71 -3.36
C GLY A 135 -18.28 11.75 -4.46
N THR A 136 -17.63 12.88 -4.14
CA THR A 136 -17.27 13.92 -5.14
C THR A 136 -15.78 13.93 -5.49
N GLY A 137 -15.04 12.91 -5.05
CA GLY A 137 -13.61 12.80 -5.29
C GLY A 137 -13.24 12.41 -6.72
N TYR A 138 -11.96 12.07 -6.93
CA TYR A 138 -11.40 11.86 -8.26
C TYR A 138 -11.74 10.51 -8.92
N ALA A 139 -12.26 9.54 -8.17
CA ALA A 139 -12.59 8.22 -8.70
C ALA A 139 -13.71 7.54 -7.89
N PRO A 140 -14.46 6.59 -8.50
CA PRO A 140 -15.49 5.83 -7.81
C PRO A 140 -14.90 4.81 -6.83
N PHE A 141 -15.78 4.16 -6.05
CA PHE A 141 -15.43 3.11 -5.10
C PHE A 141 -14.62 1.99 -5.76
N LEU A 142 -13.56 1.53 -5.11
CA LEU A 142 -12.56 0.55 -5.58
C LEU A 142 -11.60 1.03 -6.68
N GLU A 143 -11.72 2.25 -7.13
CA GLU A 143 -10.86 2.82 -8.16
C GLU A 143 -9.92 3.92 -7.62
N GLY A 144 -9.86 4.14 -6.31
CA GLY A 144 -8.89 5.01 -5.64
C GLY A 144 -7.45 4.57 -5.89
N ARG A 145 -6.49 5.49 -6.08
CA ARG A 145 -5.07 5.18 -6.28
C ARG A 145 -4.41 4.89 -4.95
N VAL A 146 -3.46 3.95 -4.96
CA VAL A 146 -2.63 3.66 -3.79
C VAL A 146 -1.59 4.75 -3.65
N VAL A 147 -1.41 5.26 -2.43
CA VAL A 147 -0.33 6.19 -2.11
C VAL A 147 0.91 5.39 -1.75
N ASP A 148 1.94 5.51 -2.58
CA ASP A 148 3.28 5.00 -2.34
C ASP A 148 4.19 6.17 -1.92
N MET A 149 5.07 5.94 -0.91
CA MET A 149 5.85 7.05 -0.35
C MET A 149 7.30 6.69 0.01
N PHE A 150 7.64 5.42 0.19
CA PHE A 150 8.99 5.02 0.59
C PHE A 150 9.83 4.71 -0.64
N TYR A 151 10.87 5.53 -0.82
CA TYR A 151 11.79 5.38 -1.93
C TYR A 151 13.22 5.14 -1.41
N PHE A 152 13.81 4.04 -1.87
CA PHE A 152 15.15 3.59 -1.47
C PHE A 152 16.06 3.47 -2.71
N PRO A 153 16.74 4.53 -3.14
CA PRO A 153 17.68 4.50 -4.27
C PRO A 153 19.00 3.80 -3.87
N LEU A 154 18.94 2.50 -3.57
CA LEU A 154 20.09 1.71 -3.16
C LEU A 154 21.03 1.41 -4.33
N ILE A 155 20.50 1.31 -5.52
CA ILE A 155 21.22 1.09 -6.78
C ILE A 155 20.59 2.02 -7.81
N VAL A 156 21.39 2.93 -8.35
CA VAL A 156 20.99 3.75 -9.50
C VAL A 156 21.78 3.26 -10.69
N SER A 157 21.09 2.71 -11.67
CA SER A 157 21.68 2.20 -12.89
C SER A 157 20.79 2.52 -14.09
N GLN A 158 21.30 2.28 -15.28
CA GLN A 158 20.54 2.44 -16.52
C GLN A 158 20.33 1.08 -17.17
N TYR A 159 19.12 0.85 -17.69
CA TYR A 159 18.92 -0.31 -18.55
C TYR A 159 19.79 -0.19 -19.80
N PRO A 160 20.46 -1.27 -20.24
CA PRO A 160 21.15 -1.28 -21.51
C PRO A 160 20.22 -0.88 -22.65
N ASP A 161 20.71 -0.14 -23.65
CA ASP A 161 19.89 0.37 -24.77
C ASP A 161 19.16 -0.73 -25.54
N TRP A 162 19.68 -1.96 -25.50
CA TRP A 162 19.05 -3.13 -26.14
C TRP A 162 17.90 -3.74 -25.35
N PHE A 163 17.64 -3.28 -24.09
CA PHE A 163 16.60 -3.87 -23.27
C PHE A 163 15.21 -3.44 -23.79
N PRO A 164 14.30 -4.40 -24.10
CA PRO A 164 13.00 -4.08 -24.66
C PRO A 164 12.18 -3.23 -23.70
N PHE A 165 11.59 -2.16 -24.20
CA PHE A 165 10.70 -1.21 -23.55
C PHE A 165 11.32 -0.18 -22.58
N TRP A 166 12.53 -0.41 -22.01
CA TRP A 166 13.16 0.49 -21.02
C TRP A 166 14.64 0.79 -21.32
N GLY A 167 15.14 0.46 -22.52
CA GLY A 167 16.53 0.74 -22.90
C GLY A 167 16.89 2.22 -22.72
N GLY A 168 17.97 2.51 -21.98
CA GLY A 168 18.43 3.87 -21.67
C GLY A 168 17.72 4.55 -20.48
N GLU A 169 16.64 4.01 -19.94
CA GLU A 169 15.99 4.56 -18.74
C GLU A 169 16.76 4.20 -17.47
N GLN A 170 16.72 5.12 -16.47
CA GLN A 170 17.29 4.88 -15.14
C GLN A 170 16.32 4.07 -14.26
N PHE A 171 16.87 3.17 -13.45
CA PHE A 171 16.12 2.41 -12.42
C PHE A 171 16.79 2.45 -11.07
#